data_3240a582c1277b7e36747c7546b29947
#
_entry.id   3240a582c1277b7e36747c7546b29947
#
_cell.length_a   1.000
_cell.length_b   1.000
_cell.length_c   1.000
_cell.angle_alpha   90.00
_cell.angle_beta   90.00
_cell.angle_gamma   90.00
#
_symmetry.space_group_name_H-M   'P 1'
#
loop_
_entity.id
_entity.type
_entity.pdbx_description
1 polymer ?
#
loop_
_entity_poly.entity_id
_entity_poly.type
_entity_poly.pdbx_seq_one_letter_code
_entity_poly.pdbx_strand_id
1 'polypeptide(L)'
;MATPTKLRSLYRSFLRELPSRSLSKKSRSPLQARIRSTIASESNTPIEQAEQFLQYVKAQRMYATLLERYNPGMNMDEEERVRLTARRVGMDLPEEFSYAGSGESSGSGEKDK
;
A
#
# COMPACT_ATOMS: atom_id res chain seq x y z
N MET A 1 15.66 -21.38 -22.80
CA MET A 1 16.07 -19.98 -23.13
C MET A 1 14.87 -19.07 -23.14
N ALA A 2 15.02 -17.90 -22.54
CA ALA A 2 13.96 -16.92 -22.50
C ALA A 2 13.70 -16.33 -23.89
N THR A 3 12.49 -16.49 -24.43
CA THR A 3 12.14 -15.78 -25.65
C THR A 3 11.93 -14.30 -25.34
N PRO A 4 12.42 -13.37 -26.19
CA PRO A 4 12.26 -11.94 -25.94
C PRO A 4 10.79 -11.50 -25.83
N THR A 5 9.87 -12.22 -26.41
CA THR A 5 8.43 -12.04 -26.27
C THR A 5 7.94 -12.35 -24.86
N LYS A 6 8.43 -13.43 -24.25
CA LYS A 6 8.07 -13.82 -22.88
C LYS A 6 8.58 -12.80 -21.86
N LEU A 7 9.81 -12.32 -22.01
CA LEU A 7 10.37 -11.26 -21.16
C LEU A 7 9.59 -9.95 -21.25
N ARG A 8 9.19 -9.53 -22.45
CA ARG A 8 8.36 -8.33 -22.63
C ARG A 8 6.96 -8.49 -22.00
N SER A 9 6.35 -9.65 -22.14
CA SER A 9 5.05 -9.90 -21.51
C SER A 9 5.14 -9.86 -19.98
N LEU A 10 6.17 -10.46 -19.44
CA LEU A 10 6.45 -10.48 -18.00
C LEU A 10 6.71 -9.06 -17.46
N TYR A 11 7.50 -8.26 -18.15
CA TYR A 11 7.74 -6.86 -17.80
C TYR A 11 6.45 -6.02 -17.79
N ARG A 12 5.59 -6.19 -18.79
CA ARG A 12 4.28 -5.52 -18.82
C ARG A 12 3.38 -5.94 -17.67
N SER A 13 3.42 -7.22 -17.30
CA SER A 13 2.68 -7.73 -16.15
C SER A 13 3.16 -7.13 -14.84
N PHE A 14 4.47 -6.99 -14.64
CA PHE A 14 5.01 -6.26 -13.48
C PHE A 14 4.54 -4.81 -13.42
N LEU A 15 4.56 -4.10 -14.53
CA LEU A 15 4.13 -2.70 -14.55
C LEU A 15 2.65 -2.51 -14.23
N ARG A 16 1.81 -3.51 -14.48
CA ARG A 16 0.38 -3.47 -14.12
C ARG A 16 0.15 -3.69 -12.63
N GLU A 17 0.95 -4.53 -12.01
CA GLU A 17 0.79 -4.86 -10.59
C GLU A 17 1.46 -3.84 -9.66
N LEU A 18 2.48 -3.12 -10.15
CA LEU A 18 3.12 -2.07 -9.38
C LEU A 18 2.23 -0.83 -9.28
N PRO A 19 2.35 -0.06 -8.19
CA PRO A 19 1.58 1.17 -8.03
C PRO A 19 1.83 2.13 -9.21
N SER A 20 0.77 2.78 -9.65
CA SER A 20 0.83 3.73 -10.76
C SER A 20 1.76 4.89 -10.42
N ARG A 21 2.49 5.35 -11.43
CA ARG A 21 3.38 6.48 -11.28
C ARG A 21 2.58 7.76 -11.11
N SER A 22 2.93 8.57 -10.11
CA SER A 22 2.38 9.92 -9.98
C SER A 22 2.70 10.76 -11.21
N LEU A 23 1.73 11.46 -11.74
CA LEU A 23 1.88 12.33 -12.92
C LEU A 23 2.90 13.46 -12.72
N SER A 24 3.10 13.90 -11.46
CA SER A 24 4.05 14.93 -11.10
C SER A 24 5.52 14.45 -11.10
N LYS A 25 5.76 13.15 -10.98
CA LYS A 25 7.12 12.60 -10.95
C LYS A 25 7.55 12.11 -12.33
N LYS A 26 8.45 12.83 -12.97
CA LYS A 26 9.04 12.43 -14.26
C LYS A 26 9.93 11.19 -14.18
N SER A 27 10.51 10.89 -13.01
CA SER A 27 11.40 9.75 -12.81
C SER A 27 10.63 8.46 -12.49
N ARG A 28 11.17 7.32 -12.93
CA ARG A 28 10.67 6.00 -12.54
C ARG A 28 10.92 5.76 -11.06
N SER A 29 10.05 5.00 -10.41
CA SER A 29 10.34 4.55 -9.06
C SER A 29 11.61 3.67 -9.04
N PRO A 30 12.38 3.67 -7.93
CA PRO A 30 13.60 2.85 -7.83
C PRO A 30 13.33 1.37 -8.14
N LEU A 31 12.18 0.86 -7.71
CA LEU A 31 11.77 -0.52 -7.97
C LEU A 31 11.52 -0.79 -9.47
N GLN A 32 10.83 0.11 -10.15
CA GLN A 32 10.60 -0.01 -11.60
C GLN A 32 11.91 0.08 -12.39
N ALA A 33 12.84 0.95 -11.97
CA ALA A 33 14.16 1.05 -12.57
C ALA A 33 14.97 -0.24 -12.39
N ARG A 34 14.95 -0.82 -11.20
CA ARG A 34 15.62 -2.08 -10.88
C ARG A 34 15.05 -3.25 -11.69
N ILE A 35 13.73 -3.41 -11.74
CA ILE A 35 13.09 -4.46 -12.53
C ILE A 35 13.47 -4.32 -14.01
N ARG A 36 13.48 -3.09 -14.52
CA ARG A 36 13.89 -2.84 -15.91
C ARG A 36 15.34 -3.24 -16.16
N SER A 37 16.27 -2.85 -15.29
CA SER A 37 17.68 -3.21 -15.43
C SER A 37 17.91 -4.71 -15.36
N THR A 38 17.23 -5.40 -14.45
CA THR A 38 17.32 -6.86 -14.29
C THR A 38 16.79 -7.59 -15.53
N ILE A 39 15.67 -7.15 -16.09
CA ILE A 39 15.10 -7.76 -17.31
C ILE A 39 15.92 -7.40 -18.56
N ALA A 40 16.53 -6.22 -18.60
CA ALA A 40 17.37 -5.80 -19.72
C ALA A 40 18.72 -6.51 -19.76
N SER A 41 19.22 -6.95 -18.61
CA SER A 41 20.47 -7.70 -18.51
C SER A 41 20.33 -9.17 -18.92
N GLU A 42 19.62 -9.47 -19.95
CA GLU A 42 19.17 -10.74 -20.57
C GLU A 42 19.95 -12.04 -20.22
N SER A 43 21.17 -11.94 -19.71
CA SER A 43 22.08 -13.07 -19.63
C SER A 43 21.90 -13.98 -18.42
N ASN A 44 21.13 -13.58 -17.39
CA ASN A 44 21.13 -14.38 -16.15
C ASN A 44 19.85 -14.31 -15.30
N THR A 45 18.73 -13.83 -15.83
CA THR A 45 17.50 -13.81 -15.04
C THR A 45 16.76 -15.14 -15.21
N PRO A 46 16.68 -15.99 -14.18
CA PRO A 46 15.84 -17.17 -14.24
C PRO A 46 14.38 -16.72 -14.36
N ILE A 47 13.79 -16.98 -15.53
CA ILE A 47 12.41 -16.60 -15.83
C ILE A 47 11.45 -17.15 -14.79
N GLU A 48 11.70 -18.34 -14.31
CA GLU A 48 10.91 -19.00 -13.28
C GLU A 48 10.85 -18.19 -11.99
N GLN A 49 11.97 -17.64 -11.54
CA GLN A 49 12.01 -16.78 -10.37
C GLN A 49 11.25 -15.47 -10.60
N ALA A 50 11.36 -14.90 -11.79
CA ALA A 50 10.63 -13.68 -12.13
C ALA A 50 9.11 -13.94 -12.21
N GLU A 51 8.68 -15.10 -12.71
CA GLU A 51 7.28 -15.52 -12.72
C GLU A 51 6.76 -15.73 -11.28
N GLN A 52 7.52 -16.39 -10.43
CA GLN A 52 7.17 -16.56 -9.01
C GLN A 52 7.08 -15.23 -8.27
N PHE A 53 8.03 -14.32 -8.52
CA PHE A 53 7.99 -13.00 -7.93
C PHE A 53 6.78 -12.18 -8.40
N LEU A 54 6.42 -12.28 -9.67
CA LEU A 54 5.19 -11.66 -10.19
C LEU A 54 3.95 -12.22 -9.50
N GLN A 55 3.89 -13.52 -9.31
CA GLN A 55 2.78 -14.17 -8.61
C GLN A 55 2.69 -13.71 -7.16
N TYR A 56 3.82 -13.57 -6.48
CA TYR A 56 3.89 -13.01 -5.14
C TYR A 56 3.34 -11.58 -5.08
N VAL A 57 3.76 -10.70 -5.99
CA VAL A 57 3.27 -9.30 -6.04
C VAL A 57 1.76 -9.25 -6.28
N LYS A 58 1.23 -10.11 -7.18
CA LYS A 58 -0.21 -10.24 -7.39
C LYS A 58 -0.96 -10.67 -6.13
N ALA A 59 -0.42 -11.66 -5.43
CA ALA A 59 -1.01 -12.15 -4.18
C ALA A 59 -1.02 -11.07 -3.10
N GLN A 60 0.05 -10.29 -2.96
CA GLN A 60 0.13 -9.17 -2.01
C GLN A 60 -0.90 -8.08 -2.32
N ARG A 61 -1.06 -7.72 -3.59
CA ARG A 61 -2.08 -6.76 -4.00
C ARG A 61 -3.49 -7.26 -3.71
N MET A 62 -3.77 -8.52 -4.03
CA MET A 62 -5.05 -9.14 -3.74
C MET A 62 -5.31 -9.17 -2.23
N TYR A 63 -4.31 -9.50 -1.43
CA TYR A 63 -4.40 -9.51 0.03
C TYR A 63 -4.77 -8.12 0.58
N ALA A 64 -4.08 -7.06 0.13
CA ALA A 64 -4.39 -5.69 0.53
C ALA A 64 -5.84 -5.31 0.18
N THR A 65 -6.30 -5.63 -1.04
CA THR A 65 -7.68 -5.38 -1.47
C THR A 65 -8.71 -6.15 -0.63
N LEU A 66 -8.39 -7.39 -0.26
CA LEU A 66 -9.26 -8.19 0.60
C LEU A 66 -9.32 -7.65 2.04
N LEU A 67 -8.18 -7.18 2.57
CA LEU A 67 -8.15 -6.53 3.88
C LEU A 67 -9.04 -5.29 3.91
N GLU A 68 -8.90 -4.40 2.94
CA GLU A 68 -9.73 -3.19 2.85
C GLU A 68 -11.22 -3.53 2.73
N ARG A 69 -11.55 -4.58 2.00
CA ARG A 69 -12.93 -4.98 1.75
C ARG A 69 -13.59 -5.67 2.95
N TYR A 70 -12.88 -6.60 3.59
CA TYR A 70 -13.45 -7.44 4.65
C TYR A 70 -13.12 -6.96 6.06
N ASN A 71 -12.11 -6.14 6.22
CA ASN A 71 -11.74 -5.55 7.50
C ASN A 71 -11.45 -4.04 7.38
N PRO A 72 -12.46 -3.23 7.03
CA PRO A 72 -12.28 -1.79 6.82
C PRO A 72 -11.84 -1.05 8.09
N GLY A 73 -12.07 -1.64 9.27
CA GLY A 73 -11.69 -1.09 10.56
C GLY A 73 -10.25 -1.33 10.99
N MET A 74 -9.42 -1.98 10.18
CA MET A 74 -8.06 -2.33 10.58
C MET A 74 -7.15 -1.11 10.82
N ASN A 75 -7.34 -0.05 10.05
CA ASN A 75 -6.57 1.20 10.14
C ASN A 75 -7.32 2.32 10.88
N MET A 76 -8.50 2.02 11.44
CA MET A 76 -9.24 2.97 12.25
C MET A 76 -8.68 3.03 13.66
N ASP A 77 -8.73 4.22 14.25
CA ASP A 77 -8.48 4.41 15.67
C ASP A 77 -9.49 3.60 16.50
N GLU A 78 -9.08 3.15 17.67
CA GLU A 78 -9.89 2.28 18.49
C GLU A 78 -11.20 2.94 18.93
N GLU A 79 -11.16 4.21 19.26
CA GLU A 79 -12.32 5.02 19.62
C GLU A 79 -13.32 5.12 18.46
N GLU A 80 -12.83 5.42 17.26
CA GLU A 80 -13.67 5.53 16.06
C GLU A 80 -14.29 4.17 15.72
N ARG A 81 -13.53 3.09 15.86
CA ARG A 81 -14.02 1.73 15.63
C ARG A 81 -15.15 1.37 16.60
N VAL A 82 -14.98 1.67 17.88
CA VAL A 82 -16.00 1.43 18.92
C VAL A 82 -17.24 2.28 18.63
N ARG A 83 -17.08 3.54 18.29
CA ARG A 83 -18.17 4.45 17.94
C ARG A 83 -18.98 3.96 16.74
N LEU A 84 -18.31 3.54 15.66
CA LEU A 84 -18.97 3.02 14.47
C LEU A 84 -19.68 1.68 14.75
N THR A 85 -19.10 0.84 15.59
CA THR A 85 -19.71 -0.42 16.00
C THR A 85 -20.95 -0.18 16.84
N ALA A 86 -20.91 0.75 17.79
CA ALA A 86 -22.06 1.15 18.60
C ALA A 86 -23.20 1.68 17.70
N ARG A 87 -22.89 2.56 16.73
CA ARG A 87 -23.87 3.04 15.75
C ARG A 87 -24.52 1.90 14.95
N ARG A 88 -23.78 0.91 14.56
CA ARG A 88 -24.30 -0.25 13.83
C ARG A 88 -25.33 -1.03 14.64
N VAL A 89 -25.15 -1.09 15.95
CA VAL A 89 -26.09 -1.74 16.90
C VAL A 89 -27.23 -0.81 17.32
N GLY A 90 -27.21 0.46 16.87
CA GLY A 90 -28.21 1.46 17.25
C GLY A 90 -28.00 2.08 18.63
N MET A 91 -26.77 2.01 19.14
CA MET A 91 -26.38 2.60 20.42
C MET A 91 -25.48 3.82 20.14
N ASP A 92 -25.73 4.93 20.81
CA ASP A 92 -24.80 6.05 20.87
C ASP A 92 -23.93 5.91 22.13
N LEU A 93 -22.65 6.17 21.97
CA LEU A 93 -21.73 6.22 23.11
C LEU A 93 -22.02 7.50 23.93
N PRO A 94 -21.96 7.43 25.27
CA PRO A 94 -22.05 8.61 26.09
C PRO A 94 -20.92 9.59 25.75
N GLU A 95 -21.21 10.89 25.82
CA GLU A 95 -20.18 11.91 25.70
C GLU A 95 -19.17 11.74 26.82
N GLU A 96 -17.91 11.54 26.46
CA GLU A 96 -16.84 11.46 27.45
C GLU A 96 -16.66 12.83 28.11
N PHE A 97 -16.83 12.86 29.42
CA PHE A 97 -16.57 14.06 30.20
C PHE A 97 -15.04 14.23 30.32
N SER A 98 -14.48 15.04 29.42
CA SER A 98 -13.09 15.44 29.55
C SER A 98 -12.95 16.43 30.72
N TYR A 99 -12.34 15.96 31.80
CA TYR A 99 -11.91 16.85 32.87
C TYR A 99 -10.96 17.91 32.26
N ALA A 100 -11.36 19.17 32.28
CA ALA A 100 -10.54 20.30 31.86
C ALA A 100 -9.33 20.46 32.82
N GLY A 101 -8.41 19.49 32.82
CA GLY A 101 -7.28 19.42 33.72
C GLY A 101 -6.22 18.38 33.36
N SER A 102 -6.52 17.46 32.46
CA SER A 102 -5.49 16.57 31.87
C SER A 102 -4.88 17.29 30.68
N GLY A 103 -3.83 18.06 31.00
CA GLY A 103 -3.15 18.99 30.12
C GLY A 103 -2.73 18.42 28.78
N GLU A 104 -3.01 19.27 27.84
CA GLU A 104 -2.21 19.55 26.67
C GLU A 104 -0.80 19.01 26.68
N SER A 105 -0.52 18.12 25.73
CA SER A 105 0.77 18.17 25.06
C SER A 105 0.61 17.80 23.58
N SER A 106 -0.13 18.60 22.85
CA SER A 106 0.07 18.68 21.40
C SER A 106 0.91 19.92 21.12
N GLY A 107 2.22 19.71 20.99
CA GLY A 107 3.17 20.74 20.60
C GLY A 107 2.82 21.29 19.23
N SER A 108 2.17 22.42 19.21
CA SER A 108 2.11 23.31 18.05
C SER A 108 3.50 23.89 17.83
N GLY A 109 4.22 23.35 16.85
CA GLY A 109 5.44 23.95 16.34
C GLY A 109 5.16 25.30 15.72
N GLU A 110 5.39 26.33 16.47
CA GLU A 110 5.44 27.72 16.04
C GLU A 110 6.59 27.91 15.05
N LYS A 111 6.25 28.30 13.84
CA LYS A 111 7.19 28.85 12.87
C LYS A 111 7.15 30.35 13.00
N ASP A 112 8.21 30.92 13.51
CA ASP A 112 8.54 32.32 13.29
C ASP A 112 9.96 32.49 12.79
N LYS A 113 10.00 33.27 11.72
CA LYS A 113 11.14 33.95 11.05
C LYS A 113 11.99 33.14 10.11
#